data_1d0a682dacf9ddd8462ad25eee335c29
#
_entry.id   1d0a682dacf9ddd8462ad25eee335c29
#
_cell.length_a   1.000
_cell.length_b   1.000
_cell.length_c   1.000
_cell.angle_alpha   90.00
_cell.angle_beta   90.00
_cell.angle_gamma   90.00
#
_symmetry.space_group_name_H-M   'P 1'
#
loop_
_entity.id
_entity.type
_entity.pdbx_description
1 polymer ?
#
loop_
_entity_poly.entity_id
_entity_poly.type
_entity_poly.pdbx_seq_one_letter_code
_entity_poly.pdbx_strand_id
1 'polypeptide(L)'
;LPAQSVASLLLALDRAEHEGSEGLPRESVLLIDEAGMVDSATLARLVSHTEVAGAKLVLVGDPEQLGEIEAGGLFRALAERGEAIPLDEVIRHRHDLDREAAKRIREGEGREALTLYQSQERVTVVPNAEERREAMVRDWHEAFERGEDAVMVAKQNAEVRKLNEIAREVRRQAGQLGAQEIEVGEASFAAGDLVITRVNDRPAEIFNRERWRIAEVDAAERRMTLEGIDQAKAVEVGADYLARTNPHSEAPALEHAYAVTTYSAQGTTVDRAFVAADPSMDKQELYVASSRSREETYIYATPEIQTHREEIAPESPHLREGIPHIGEAAERDRSQLAAHDEALRSQFSGLPTEELVARRNELWATADRETVLAERRRGLQERIERVREHLDRFDADREAAQALPRRQRREELAHIDSGEARTRRGIERLEVELADMPVVGDAARRELAVADQVLAQRRELAIIAARISPPAYIKAELGERPSDPAKRKAWDRGVSQIERYRQEHGIKDPNKALGREAKRGAERARQEATWRRIREAQRALGLGQHAARARQLGRGLSIGR
;
A
#
# COMPACT_ATOMS: atom_id res chain seq x y z
N LEU A 1 -23.18 7.17 -18.12
CA LEU A 1 -22.39 8.37 -17.81
C LEU A 1 -21.28 8.47 -18.86
N PRO A 2 -21.00 9.63 -19.44
CA PRO A 2 -19.84 9.82 -20.29
C PRO A 2 -18.57 9.64 -19.45
N ALA A 3 -17.64 8.80 -19.92
CA ALA A 3 -16.37 8.54 -19.27
C ALA A 3 -15.22 8.88 -20.23
N GLN A 4 -14.16 9.48 -19.70
CA GLN A 4 -12.94 9.81 -20.44
C GLN A 4 -11.75 9.88 -19.48
N SER A 5 -10.52 9.84 -20.02
CA SER A 5 -9.34 9.99 -19.18
C SER A 5 -9.21 11.41 -18.61
N VAL A 6 -8.64 11.54 -17.41
CA VAL A 6 -8.37 12.85 -16.76
C VAL A 6 -7.59 13.78 -17.68
N ALA A 7 -6.57 13.28 -18.36
CA ALA A 7 -5.78 14.08 -19.31
C ALA A 7 -6.65 14.59 -20.48
N SER A 8 -7.55 13.77 -20.99
CA SER A 8 -8.50 14.18 -22.03
C SER A 8 -9.46 15.24 -21.58
N LEU A 9 -10.00 15.08 -20.36
CA LEU A 9 -10.90 16.04 -19.76
C LEU A 9 -10.21 17.41 -19.59
N LEU A 10 -9.03 17.43 -18.99
CA LEU A 10 -8.30 18.68 -18.77
C LEU A 10 -7.95 19.39 -20.07
N LEU A 11 -7.53 18.66 -21.13
CA LEU A 11 -7.30 19.27 -22.44
C LEU A 11 -8.57 19.91 -23.03
N ALA A 12 -9.73 19.29 -22.82
CA ALA A 12 -11.01 19.85 -23.27
C ALA A 12 -11.39 21.09 -22.45
N LEU A 13 -11.21 21.07 -21.14
CA LEU A 13 -11.50 22.17 -20.22
C LEU A 13 -10.57 23.37 -20.46
N ASP A 14 -9.27 23.16 -20.63
CA ASP A 14 -8.30 24.21 -20.94
C ASP A 14 -8.62 24.88 -22.29
N ARG A 15 -9.03 24.07 -23.29
CA ARG A 15 -9.45 24.59 -24.59
C ARG A 15 -10.73 25.44 -24.45
N ALA A 16 -11.72 24.94 -23.71
CA ALA A 16 -12.95 25.66 -23.46
C ALA A 16 -12.69 27.01 -22.76
N GLU A 17 -11.79 27.04 -21.79
CA GLU A 17 -11.37 28.27 -21.11
C GLU A 17 -10.71 29.26 -22.06
N HIS A 18 -9.78 28.79 -22.94
CA HIS A 18 -9.12 29.63 -23.94
C HIS A 18 -10.07 30.19 -25.00
N GLU A 19 -11.07 29.42 -25.39
CA GLU A 19 -12.06 29.78 -26.40
C GLU A 19 -13.25 30.56 -25.81
N GLY A 20 -13.33 30.69 -24.49
CA GLY A 20 -14.46 31.32 -23.78
C GLY A 20 -15.77 30.53 -23.95
N SER A 21 -15.66 29.22 -24.23
CA SER A 21 -16.77 28.29 -24.35
C SER A 21 -17.13 27.63 -23.02
N GLU A 22 -18.27 26.91 -22.96
CA GLU A 22 -18.71 26.25 -21.73
C GLU A 22 -17.72 25.14 -21.33
N GLY A 23 -17.21 25.22 -20.09
CA GLY A 23 -16.40 24.18 -19.44
C GLY A 23 -17.26 23.07 -18.84
N LEU A 24 -17.07 22.73 -17.57
CA LEU A 24 -17.93 21.78 -16.85
C LEU A 24 -19.34 22.35 -16.71
N PRO A 25 -20.39 21.52 -16.90
CA PRO A 25 -21.77 21.96 -16.66
C PRO A 25 -21.95 22.41 -15.21
N ARG A 26 -22.71 23.47 -15.00
CA ARG A 26 -23.04 23.95 -13.64
C ARG A 26 -23.77 22.89 -12.83
N GLU A 27 -23.50 22.83 -11.54
CA GLU A 27 -24.14 21.90 -10.59
C GLU A 27 -23.97 20.43 -10.98
N SER A 28 -22.97 20.11 -11.80
CA SER A 28 -22.63 18.74 -12.16
C SER A 28 -21.80 18.04 -11.08
N VAL A 29 -21.67 16.74 -11.20
CA VAL A 29 -20.75 15.93 -10.37
C VAL A 29 -19.66 15.37 -11.27
N LEU A 30 -18.41 15.75 -10.98
CA LEU A 30 -17.23 15.16 -11.59
C LEU A 30 -16.72 14.05 -10.68
N LEU A 31 -16.77 12.80 -11.15
CA LEU A 31 -16.26 11.64 -10.44
C LEU A 31 -14.92 11.23 -11.04
N ILE A 32 -13.89 11.17 -10.22
CA ILE A 32 -12.55 10.69 -10.60
C ILE A 32 -12.35 9.32 -9.96
N ASP A 33 -12.28 8.30 -10.80
CA ASP A 33 -11.95 6.95 -10.40
C ASP A 33 -10.44 6.74 -10.40
N GLU A 34 -9.93 5.78 -9.58
CA GLU A 34 -8.49 5.55 -9.34
C GLU A 34 -7.75 6.86 -8.98
N ALA A 35 -8.37 7.69 -8.13
CA ALA A 35 -7.87 9.01 -7.79
C ALA A 35 -6.49 8.99 -7.09
N GLY A 36 -6.07 7.86 -6.53
CA GLY A 36 -4.73 7.63 -6.01
C GLY A 36 -3.62 7.73 -7.05
N MET A 37 -3.96 7.61 -8.35
CA MET A 37 -3.01 7.74 -9.46
C MET A 37 -2.93 9.16 -10.05
N VAL A 38 -3.67 10.12 -9.50
CA VAL A 38 -3.71 11.50 -10.00
C VAL A 38 -2.73 12.36 -9.20
N ASP A 39 -1.74 12.92 -9.88
CA ASP A 39 -0.76 13.81 -9.25
C ASP A 39 -1.40 15.09 -8.70
N SER A 40 -0.71 15.72 -7.74
CA SER A 40 -1.24 16.89 -7.03
C SER A 40 -1.49 18.09 -7.93
N ALA A 41 -0.70 18.30 -8.99
CA ALA A 41 -0.88 19.43 -9.91
C ALA A 41 -2.11 19.22 -10.79
N THR A 42 -2.30 18.00 -11.29
CA THR A 42 -3.49 17.59 -12.05
C THR A 42 -4.75 17.72 -11.19
N LEU A 43 -4.71 17.26 -9.93
CA LEU A 43 -5.83 17.37 -9.01
C LEU A 43 -6.18 18.84 -8.69
N ALA A 44 -5.18 19.71 -8.50
CA ALA A 44 -5.40 21.13 -8.28
C ALA A 44 -6.12 21.80 -9.47
N ARG A 45 -5.77 21.43 -10.71
CA ARG A 45 -6.46 21.91 -11.92
C ARG A 45 -7.92 21.44 -11.97
N LEU A 46 -8.19 20.17 -11.64
CA LEU A 46 -9.56 19.64 -11.56
C LEU A 46 -10.39 20.40 -10.52
N VAL A 47 -9.83 20.68 -9.34
CA VAL A 47 -10.47 21.50 -8.30
C VAL A 47 -10.80 22.89 -8.85
N SER A 48 -9.86 23.58 -9.50
CA SER A 48 -10.08 24.90 -10.07
C SER A 48 -11.25 24.92 -11.07
N HIS A 49 -11.29 23.96 -12.01
CA HIS A 49 -12.40 23.87 -12.96
C HIS A 49 -13.74 23.55 -12.29
N THR A 50 -13.76 22.72 -11.25
CA THR A 50 -14.99 22.40 -10.51
C THR A 50 -15.50 23.58 -9.69
N GLU A 51 -14.59 24.36 -9.08
CA GLU A 51 -14.95 25.59 -8.36
C GLU A 51 -15.57 26.62 -9.30
N VAL A 52 -14.97 26.87 -10.46
CA VAL A 52 -15.50 27.81 -11.46
C VAL A 52 -16.89 27.40 -11.94
N ALA A 53 -17.13 26.12 -12.13
CA ALA A 53 -18.43 25.59 -12.56
C ALA A 53 -19.47 25.49 -11.44
N GLY A 54 -19.08 25.61 -10.16
CA GLY A 54 -19.94 25.25 -9.03
C GLY A 54 -20.30 23.77 -9.01
N ALA A 55 -19.43 22.92 -9.58
CA ALA A 55 -19.61 21.49 -9.66
C ALA A 55 -19.05 20.79 -8.41
N LYS A 56 -19.53 19.57 -8.13
CA LYS A 56 -19.01 18.73 -7.04
C LYS A 56 -17.92 17.80 -7.56
N LEU A 57 -16.74 17.81 -6.94
CA LEU A 57 -15.69 16.84 -7.18
C LEU A 57 -15.85 15.65 -6.22
N VAL A 58 -15.85 14.43 -6.75
CA VAL A 58 -15.87 13.17 -6.00
C VAL A 58 -14.66 12.36 -6.42
N LEU A 59 -13.81 12.02 -5.44
CA LEU A 59 -12.62 11.21 -5.63
C LEU A 59 -12.91 9.78 -5.14
N VAL A 60 -12.67 8.80 -5.98
CA VAL A 60 -12.82 7.37 -5.67
C VAL A 60 -11.48 6.69 -5.91
N GLY A 61 -11.06 5.81 -5.00
CA GLY A 61 -9.79 5.10 -5.12
C GLY A 61 -9.43 4.36 -3.85
N ASP A 62 -8.35 3.61 -3.91
CA ASP A 62 -7.79 2.90 -2.75
C ASP A 62 -6.43 3.56 -2.38
N PRO A 63 -6.33 4.20 -1.20
CA PRO A 63 -5.10 4.87 -0.77
C PRO A 63 -3.94 3.90 -0.49
N GLU A 64 -4.22 2.60 -0.39
CA GLU A 64 -3.22 1.57 -0.15
C GLU A 64 -2.71 0.89 -1.44
N GLN A 65 -3.29 1.23 -2.61
CA GLN A 65 -2.77 0.82 -3.91
C GLN A 65 -1.58 1.70 -4.32
N LEU A 66 -1.03 1.43 -5.50
CA LEU A 66 0.08 2.22 -6.05
C LEU A 66 -0.36 3.68 -6.24
N GLY A 67 0.45 4.58 -5.76
CA GLY A 67 0.29 6.00 -5.99
C GLY A 67 0.77 6.43 -7.38
N GLU A 68 0.66 7.71 -7.64
CA GLU A 68 1.17 8.38 -8.81
C GLU A 68 2.70 8.31 -8.89
N ILE A 69 3.24 8.41 -10.10
CA ILE A 69 4.69 8.40 -10.37
C ILE A 69 5.32 9.77 -10.07
N GLU A 70 4.55 10.85 -10.27
CA GLU A 70 4.96 12.24 -10.01
C GLU A 70 4.62 12.65 -8.56
N ALA A 71 4.90 13.91 -8.20
CA ALA A 71 4.62 14.43 -6.85
C ALA A 71 3.12 14.37 -6.50
N GLY A 72 2.76 13.58 -5.50
CA GLY A 72 1.39 13.25 -5.19
C GLY A 72 1.11 13.01 -3.71
N GLY A 73 0.40 11.93 -3.38
CA GLY A 73 -0.01 11.56 -2.02
C GLY A 73 -1.20 12.36 -1.49
N LEU A 74 -1.77 13.29 -2.29
CA LEU A 74 -2.86 14.13 -1.81
C LEU A 74 -4.15 13.34 -1.59
N PHE A 75 -4.48 12.38 -2.48
CA PHE A 75 -5.65 11.51 -2.30
C PHE A 75 -5.54 10.70 -1.00
N ARG A 76 -4.38 10.07 -0.76
CA ARG A 76 -4.11 9.34 0.48
C ARG A 76 -4.22 10.25 1.69
N ALA A 77 -3.60 11.43 1.66
CA ALA A 77 -3.67 12.39 2.75
C ALA A 77 -5.11 12.85 3.06
N LEU A 78 -5.97 13.00 2.05
CA LEU A 78 -7.40 13.29 2.23
C LEU A 78 -8.14 12.11 2.88
N ALA A 79 -7.87 10.87 2.42
CA ALA A 79 -8.46 9.67 2.99
C ALA A 79 -8.06 9.48 4.46
N GLU A 80 -6.79 9.69 4.81
CA GLU A 80 -6.27 9.58 6.18
C GLU A 80 -6.83 10.65 7.12
N ARG A 81 -7.28 11.79 6.61
CA ARG A 81 -7.95 12.85 7.41
C ARG A 81 -9.34 12.47 7.91
N GLY A 82 -9.88 11.33 7.49
CA GLY A 82 -11.20 10.87 7.89
C GLY A 82 -12.36 11.57 7.17
N GLU A 83 -12.07 12.29 6.08
CA GLU A 83 -13.08 12.91 5.21
C GLU A 83 -13.62 11.92 4.16
N ALA A 84 -13.01 10.75 4.04
CA ALA A 84 -13.41 9.69 3.12
C ALA A 84 -14.47 8.78 3.73
N ILE A 85 -15.41 8.34 2.90
CA ILE A 85 -16.34 7.25 3.24
C ILE A 85 -15.65 5.94 2.88
N PRO A 86 -15.31 5.07 3.85
CA PRO A 86 -14.64 3.83 3.55
C PRO A 86 -15.59 2.84 2.84
N LEU A 87 -15.06 2.14 1.83
CA LEU A 87 -15.71 0.99 1.20
C LEU A 87 -14.91 -0.25 1.63
N ASP A 88 -15.28 -0.82 2.78
CA ASP A 88 -14.47 -1.83 3.47
C ASP A 88 -14.68 -3.26 2.93
N GLU A 89 -15.71 -3.49 2.12
CA GLU A 89 -16.01 -4.82 1.61
C GLU A 89 -15.17 -5.18 0.38
N VAL A 90 -14.32 -6.21 0.51
CA VAL A 90 -13.54 -6.75 -0.61
C VAL A 90 -14.40 -7.71 -1.41
N ILE A 91 -14.95 -7.23 -2.54
CA ILE A 91 -15.89 -7.99 -3.39
C ILE A 91 -15.17 -8.84 -4.45
N ARG A 92 -13.96 -8.44 -4.89
CA ARG A 92 -13.26 -9.05 -6.03
C ARG A 92 -12.96 -10.54 -5.83
N HIS A 93 -12.39 -10.91 -4.69
CA HIS A 93 -12.00 -12.29 -4.42
C HIS A 93 -13.19 -13.16 -4.05
N ARG A 94 -13.32 -14.32 -4.68
CA ARG A 94 -14.35 -15.32 -4.35
C ARG A 94 -14.00 -16.12 -3.11
N HIS A 95 -12.71 -16.36 -2.85
CA HIS A 95 -12.24 -17.15 -1.73
C HIS A 95 -11.88 -16.29 -0.51
N ASP A 96 -12.28 -16.75 0.67
CA ASP A 96 -12.02 -16.05 1.95
C ASP A 96 -10.55 -15.88 2.25
N LEU A 97 -9.72 -16.86 1.85
CA LEU A 97 -8.29 -16.79 2.04
C LEU A 97 -7.66 -15.61 1.29
N ASP A 98 -8.02 -15.42 0.01
CA ASP A 98 -7.47 -14.32 -0.79
C ASP A 98 -7.95 -12.97 -0.28
N ARG A 99 -9.20 -12.89 0.23
CA ARG A 99 -9.71 -11.69 0.92
C ARG A 99 -8.90 -11.36 2.18
N GLU A 100 -8.68 -12.36 3.02
CA GLU A 100 -7.90 -12.19 4.25
C GLU A 100 -6.44 -11.88 3.97
N ALA A 101 -5.81 -12.54 2.99
CA ALA A 101 -4.43 -12.27 2.62
C ALA A 101 -4.27 -10.84 2.06
N ALA A 102 -5.16 -10.40 1.16
CA ALA A 102 -5.15 -9.04 0.63
C ALA A 102 -5.34 -7.99 1.74
N LYS A 103 -6.26 -8.25 2.69
CA LYS A 103 -6.46 -7.41 3.86
C LYS A 103 -5.19 -7.29 4.71
N ARG A 104 -4.51 -8.40 5.01
CA ARG A 104 -3.27 -8.41 5.78
C ARG A 104 -2.14 -7.66 5.10
N ILE A 105 -1.97 -7.82 3.78
CA ILE A 105 -0.99 -7.04 3.04
C ILE A 105 -1.31 -5.55 3.14
N ARG A 106 -2.57 -5.18 2.97
CA ARG A 106 -3.05 -3.79 3.11
C ARG A 106 -2.75 -3.20 4.50
N GLU A 107 -2.88 -3.99 5.55
CA GLU A 107 -2.60 -3.60 6.94
C GLU A 107 -1.09 -3.62 7.29
N GLY A 108 -0.22 -4.03 6.36
CA GLY A 108 1.23 -4.13 6.56
C GLY A 108 1.66 -5.42 7.25
N GLU A 109 0.81 -6.44 7.29
CA GLU A 109 1.06 -7.77 7.85
C GLU A 109 1.49 -8.76 6.73
N GLY A 110 2.52 -8.37 5.96
CA GLY A 110 2.96 -9.12 4.78
C GLY A 110 3.42 -10.55 5.06
N ARG A 111 4.02 -10.81 6.22
CA ARG A 111 4.47 -12.16 6.61
C ARG A 111 3.30 -13.09 6.90
N GLU A 112 2.29 -12.59 7.58
CA GLU A 112 1.07 -13.32 7.90
C GLU A 112 0.30 -13.65 6.61
N ALA A 113 0.21 -12.71 5.68
CA ALA A 113 -0.40 -12.93 4.38
C ALA A 113 0.33 -14.02 3.57
N LEU A 114 1.66 -13.97 3.50
CA LEU A 114 2.44 -15.01 2.82
C LEU A 114 2.30 -16.38 3.50
N THR A 115 2.17 -16.42 4.82
CA THR A 115 1.91 -17.66 5.57
C THR A 115 0.55 -18.25 5.20
N LEU A 116 -0.47 -17.42 4.98
CA LEU A 116 -1.78 -17.88 4.49
C LEU A 116 -1.65 -18.53 3.10
N TYR A 117 -1.00 -17.87 2.13
CA TYR A 117 -0.76 -18.46 0.81
C TYR A 117 0.05 -19.76 0.90
N GLN A 118 1.07 -19.81 1.77
CA GLN A 118 1.89 -21.00 1.97
C GLN A 118 1.09 -22.17 2.55
N SER A 119 0.12 -21.90 3.44
CA SER A 119 -0.73 -22.95 4.04
C SER A 119 -1.58 -23.70 3.02
N GLN A 120 -1.78 -23.11 1.85
CA GLN A 120 -2.54 -23.66 0.72
C GLN A 120 -1.65 -24.03 -0.48
N GLU A 121 -0.34 -24.19 -0.25
CA GLU A 121 0.63 -24.56 -1.30
C GLU A 121 0.70 -23.58 -2.48
N ARG A 122 0.28 -22.30 -2.25
CA ARG A 122 0.28 -21.24 -3.26
C ARG A 122 1.54 -20.36 -3.25
N VAL A 123 2.59 -20.79 -2.55
CA VAL A 123 3.91 -20.17 -2.56
C VAL A 123 4.93 -21.16 -3.07
N THR A 124 5.53 -20.86 -4.21
CA THR A 124 6.60 -21.64 -4.82
C THR A 124 7.94 -20.93 -4.61
N VAL A 125 8.86 -21.58 -3.90
CA VAL A 125 10.22 -21.08 -3.70
C VAL A 125 11.18 -21.96 -4.47
N VAL A 126 11.94 -21.35 -5.38
CA VAL A 126 12.90 -22.04 -6.26
C VAL A 126 14.29 -21.38 -6.18
N PRO A 127 15.38 -22.09 -6.46
CA PRO A 127 16.74 -21.64 -6.19
C PRO A 127 17.17 -20.34 -6.87
N ASN A 128 16.63 -20.05 -8.06
CA ASN A 128 17.06 -18.91 -8.87
C ASN A 128 15.93 -18.34 -9.74
N ALA A 129 16.19 -17.19 -10.34
CA ALA A 129 15.19 -16.46 -11.14
C ALA A 129 14.81 -17.19 -12.45
N GLU A 130 15.68 -18.05 -13.00
CA GLU A 130 15.39 -18.82 -14.21
C GLU A 130 14.36 -19.91 -13.90
N GLU A 131 14.58 -20.72 -12.87
CA GLU A 131 13.63 -21.72 -12.41
C GLU A 131 12.31 -21.09 -11.95
N ARG A 132 12.36 -19.88 -11.37
CA ARG A 132 11.14 -19.13 -11.02
C ARG A 132 10.30 -18.81 -12.26
N ARG A 133 10.93 -18.31 -13.33
CA ARG A 133 10.21 -18.02 -14.59
C ARG A 133 9.63 -19.28 -15.21
N GLU A 134 10.40 -20.37 -15.24
CA GLU A 134 9.94 -21.64 -15.79
C GLU A 134 8.73 -22.18 -15.02
N ALA A 135 8.79 -22.21 -13.69
CA ALA A 135 7.68 -22.65 -12.84
C ALA A 135 6.44 -21.77 -13.07
N MET A 136 6.64 -20.46 -13.06
CA MET A 136 5.56 -19.48 -13.21
C MET A 136 4.90 -19.57 -14.59
N VAL A 137 5.67 -19.67 -15.67
CA VAL A 137 5.12 -19.79 -17.02
C VAL A 137 4.42 -21.13 -17.23
N ARG A 138 4.94 -22.23 -16.69
CA ARG A 138 4.29 -23.54 -16.73
C ARG A 138 2.90 -23.48 -16.08
N ASP A 139 2.83 -23.00 -14.84
CA ASP A 139 1.59 -22.97 -14.08
C ASP A 139 0.58 -21.97 -14.67
N TRP A 140 1.06 -20.84 -15.21
CA TRP A 140 0.26 -19.91 -15.99
C TRP A 140 -0.27 -20.56 -17.27
N HIS A 141 0.54 -21.30 -18.02
CA HIS A 141 0.13 -21.96 -19.26
C HIS A 141 -0.92 -23.05 -19.01
N GLU A 142 -0.80 -23.81 -17.91
CA GLU A 142 -1.82 -24.77 -17.50
C GLU A 142 -3.16 -24.09 -17.18
N ALA A 143 -3.16 -22.93 -16.53
CA ALA A 143 -4.38 -22.15 -16.29
C ALA A 143 -4.98 -21.65 -17.62
N PHE A 144 -4.13 -21.14 -18.51
CA PHE A 144 -4.54 -20.70 -19.83
C PHE A 144 -5.17 -21.83 -20.67
N GLU A 145 -4.62 -23.04 -20.65
CA GLU A 145 -5.18 -24.21 -21.34
C GLU A 145 -6.54 -24.63 -20.80
N ARG A 146 -6.82 -24.37 -19.53
CA ARG A 146 -8.15 -24.57 -18.93
C ARG A 146 -9.17 -23.48 -19.35
N GLY A 147 -8.73 -22.49 -20.12
CA GLY A 147 -9.59 -21.38 -20.56
C GLY A 147 -9.80 -20.29 -19.49
N GLU A 148 -8.96 -20.27 -18.45
CA GLU A 148 -9.00 -19.27 -17.40
C GLU A 148 -8.33 -17.97 -17.87
N ASP A 149 -8.86 -16.81 -17.49
CA ASP A 149 -8.17 -15.52 -17.66
C ASP A 149 -7.04 -15.43 -16.63
N ALA A 150 -5.81 -15.53 -17.09
CA ALA A 150 -4.62 -15.63 -16.24
C ALA A 150 -3.54 -14.62 -16.64
N VAL A 151 -2.92 -13.98 -15.65
CA VAL A 151 -1.84 -13.01 -15.88
C VAL A 151 -0.66 -13.25 -14.94
N MET A 152 0.54 -13.10 -15.47
CA MET A 152 1.76 -13.04 -14.67
C MET A 152 2.07 -11.59 -14.32
N VAL A 153 2.43 -11.32 -13.07
CA VAL A 153 2.74 -9.97 -12.58
C VAL A 153 4.15 -9.92 -12.02
N ALA A 154 4.94 -8.96 -12.48
CA ALA A 154 6.29 -8.72 -11.96
C ALA A 154 6.52 -7.21 -11.78
N LYS A 155 7.48 -6.84 -10.92
CA LYS A 155 7.82 -5.43 -10.69
C LYS A 155 8.61 -4.83 -11.84
N GLN A 156 9.64 -5.53 -12.31
CA GLN A 156 10.63 -5.00 -13.24
C GLN A 156 10.25 -5.28 -14.70
N ASN A 157 10.36 -4.27 -15.58
CA ASN A 157 10.13 -4.43 -17.01
C ASN A 157 11.02 -5.52 -17.67
N ALA A 158 12.26 -5.67 -17.19
CA ALA A 158 13.16 -6.70 -17.70
C ALA A 158 12.65 -8.12 -17.38
N GLU A 159 12.02 -8.31 -16.21
CA GLU A 159 11.41 -9.57 -15.81
C GLU A 159 10.13 -9.84 -16.62
N VAL A 160 9.29 -8.83 -16.80
CA VAL A 160 8.09 -8.92 -17.63
C VAL A 160 8.43 -9.32 -19.06
N ARG A 161 9.46 -8.71 -19.67
CA ARG A 161 9.89 -9.08 -21.03
C ARG A 161 10.29 -10.55 -21.12
N LYS A 162 11.12 -11.04 -20.18
CA LYS A 162 11.55 -12.44 -20.17
C LYS A 162 10.40 -13.42 -19.97
N LEU A 163 9.46 -13.10 -19.07
CA LEU A 163 8.25 -13.91 -18.89
C LEU A 163 7.41 -13.95 -20.17
N ASN A 164 7.23 -12.83 -20.84
CA ASN A 164 6.52 -12.74 -22.11
C ASN A 164 7.20 -13.55 -23.22
N GLU A 165 8.52 -13.48 -23.34
CA GLU A 165 9.32 -14.25 -24.30
C GLU A 165 9.12 -15.75 -24.09
N ILE A 166 9.28 -16.24 -22.85
CA ILE A 166 9.13 -17.67 -22.52
C ILE A 166 7.68 -18.12 -22.76
N ALA A 167 6.70 -17.36 -22.29
CA ALA A 167 5.29 -17.70 -22.44
C ALA A 167 4.87 -17.78 -23.91
N ARG A 168 5.33 -16.83 -24.73
CA ARG A 168 5.08 -16.87 -26.18
C ARG A 168 5.70 -18.08 -26.84
N GLU A 169 6.95 -18.41 -26.49
CA GLU A 169 7.62 -19.57 -27.04
C GLU A 169 6.91 -20.88 -26.67
N VAL A 170 6.47 -21.04 -25.42
CA VAL A 170 5.67 -22.20 -24.99
C VAL A 170 4.38 -22.32 -25.83
N ARG A 171 3.66 -21.22 -26.04
CA ARG A 171 2.44 -21.20 -26.85
C ARG A 171 2.70 -21.50 -28.34
N ARG A 172 3.83 -21.00 -28.86
CA ARG A 172 4.26 -21.28 -30.23
C ARG A 172 4.56 -22.76 -30.43
N GLN A 173 5.28 -23.39 -29.49
CA GLN A 173 5.57 -24.83 -29.52
C GLN A 173 4.32 -25.69 -29.35
N ALA A 174 3.33 -25.22 -28.58
CA ALA A 174 2.03 -25.86 -28.45
C ALA A 174 1.11 -25.67 -29.69
N GLY A 175 1.55 -24.95 -30.72
CA GLY A 175 0.76 -24.70 -31.93
C GLY A 175 -0.45 -23.79 -31.71
N GLN A 176 -0.43 -22.96 -30.68
CA GLN A 176 -1.52 -22.05 -30.29
C GLN A 176 -1.45 -20.68 -30.96
N LEU A 177 -0.41 -20.42 -31.76
CA LEU A 177 -0.19 -19.16 -32.47
C LEU A 177 -0.29 -19.37 -33.99
N GLY A 178 -0.78 -18.34 -34.68
CA GLY A 178 -0.88 -18.34 -36.14
C GLY A 178 0.49 -18.33 -36.83
N ALA A 179 0.52 -18.75 -38.08
CA ALA A 179 1.75 -18.83 -38.88
C ALA A 179 2.23 -17.48 -39.43
N GLN A 180 1.34 -16.49 -39.59
CA GLN A 180 1.70 -15.15 -40.05
C GLN A 180 2.07 -14.27 -38.87
N GLU A 181 3.18 -13.54 -39.01
CA GLU A 181 3.66 -12.62 -37.97
C GLU A 181 3.89 -11.21 -38.54
N ILE A 182 3.69 -10.20 -37.69
CA ILE A 182 4.06 -8.81 -37.95
C ILE A 182 5.01 -8.36 -36.85
N GLU A 183 6.10 -7.72 -37.24
CA GLU A 183 7.04 -7.08 -36.31
C GLU A 183 6.57 -5.68 -35.92
N VAL A 184 6.52 -5.40 -34.61
CA VAL A 184 6.26 -4.08 -34.02
C VAL A 184 7.32 -3.80 -32.95
N GLY A 185 8.18 -2.82 -33.20
CA GLY A 185 9.38 -2.62 -32.39
C GLY A 185 10.33 -3.82 -32.54
N GLU A 186 10.75 -4.38 -31.41
CA GLU A 186 11.64 -5.56 -31.36
C GLU A 186 10.88 -6.89 -31.20
N ALA A 187 9.54 -6.85 -31.19
CA ALA A 187 8.70 -8.02 -30.93
C ALA A 187 7.92 -8.42 -32.18
N SER A 188 7.69 -9.74 -32.35
CA SER A 188 6.84 -10.33 -33.39
C SER A 188 5.48 -10.71 -32.80
N PHE A 189 4.41 -10.52 -33.55
CA PHE A 189 3.03 -10.77 -33.14
C PHE A 189 2.30 -11.64 -34.16
N ALA A 190 1.58 -12.65 -33.68
CA ALA A 190 0.79 -13.60 -34.47
C ALA A 190 -0.66 -13.64 -33.98
N ALA A 191 -1.54 -14.21 -34.78
CA ALA A 191 -2.89 -14.54 -34.33
C ALA A 191 -2.81 -15.47 -33.11
N GLY A 192 -3.62 -15.20 -32.09
CA GLY A 192 -3.61 -15.87 -30.80
C GLY A 192 -2.79 -15.16 -29.72
N ASP A 193 -1.84 -14.28 -30.05
CA ASP A 193 -1.06 -13.56 -29.04
C ASP A 193 -1.97 -12.69 -28.13
N LEU A 194 -1.63 -12.61 -26.85
CA LEU A 194 -2.20 -11.65 -25.90
C LEU A 194 -1.32 -10.40 -25.90
N VAL A 195 -1.95 -9.25 -26.08
CA VAL A 195 -1.23 -7.97 -26.18
C VAL A 195 -1.88 -6.90 -25.31
N ILE A 196 -1.08 -5.88 -24.98
CA ILE A 196 -1.51 -4.67 -24.32
C ILE A 196 -1.16 -3.47 -25.20
N THR A 197 -2.11 -2.56 -25.37
CA THR A 197 -1.91 -1.32 -26.11
C THR A 197 -1.15 -0.30 -25.28
N ARG A 198 -0.23 0.44 -25.92
CA ARG A 198 0.58 1.49 -25.27
C ARG A 198 0.28 2.89 -25.83
N VAL A 199 -0.45 2.97 -26.92
CA VAL A 199 -0.78 4.22 -27.61
C VAL A 199 -2.29 4.33 -27.76
N ASN A 200 -2.85 5.50 -27.41
CA ASN A 200 -4.25 5.80 -27.63
C ASN A 200 -4.55 6.02 -29.11
N ASP A 201 -5.68 5.45 -29.59
CA ASP A 201 -6.28 5.81 -30.87
C ASP A 201 -7.78 6.06 -30.66
N ARG A 202 -8.15 7.33 -30.50
CA ARG A 202 -9.54 7.72 -30.19
C ARG A 202 -10.55 7.36 -31.28
N PRO A 203 -10.24 7.56 -32.58
CA PRO A 203 -11.13 7.15 -33.65
C PRO A 203 -11.43 5.65 -33.65
N ALA A 204 -10.45 4.82 -33.32
CA ALA A 204 -10.59 3.37 -33.18
C ALA A 204 -11.05 2.95 -31.77
N GLU A 205 -11.23 3.93 -30.86
CA GLU A 205 -11.54 3.71 -29.45
C GLU A 205 -10.55 2.78 -28.74
N ILE A 206 -9.28 2.84 -29.09
CA ILE A 206 -8.18 2.12 -28.44
C ILE A 206 -7.58 3.02 -27.36
N PHE A 207 -7.45 2.49 -26.14
CA PHE A 207 -6.82 3.23 -25.03
C PHE A 207 -5.57 2.52 -24.53
N ASN A 208 -4.67 3.29 -23.93
CA ASN A 208 -3.46 2.76 -23.30
C ASN A 208 -3.82 1.81 -22.17
N ARG A 209 -3.10 0.68 -22.09
CA ARG A 209 -3.26 -0.41 -21.11
C ARG A 209 -4.49 -1.30 -21.27
N GLU A 210 -5.20 -1.23 -22.39
CA GLU A 210 -6.23 -2.21 -22.71
C GLU A 210 -5.60 -3.54 -23.14
N ARG A 211 -6.19 -4.66 -22.67
CA ARG A 211 -5.76 -6.02 -22.98
C ARG A 211 -6.56 -6.57 -24.16
N TRP A 212 -5.85 -7.16 -25.11
CA TRP A 212 -6.42 -7.67 -26.34
C TRP A 212 -5.87 -9.05 -26.68
N ARG A 213 -6.64 -9.80 -27.45
CA ARG A 213 -6.18 -10.98 -28.18
C ARG A 213 -6.08 -10.61 -29.66
N ILE A 214 -5.01 -11.00 -30.32
CA ILE A 214 -4.92 -10.89 -31.77
C ILE A 214 -5.75 -12.00 -32.38
N ALA A 215 -6.84 -11.66 -33.04
CA ALA A 215 -7.71 -12.64 -33.73
C ALA A 215 -7.13 -13.04 -35.07
N GLU A 216 -6.68 -12.05 -35.87
CA GLU A 216 -6.16 -12.28 -37.22
C GLU A 216 -4.94 -11.39 -37.49
N VAL A 217 -4.06 -11.88 -38.35
CA VAL A 217 -2.87 -11.14 -38.83
C VAL A 217 -2.81 -11.25 -40.34
N ASP A 218 -2.78 -10.12 -41.03
CA ASP A 218 -2.45 -9.99 -42.44
C ASP A 218 -1.05 -9.35 -42.57
N ALA A 219 -0.04 -10.20 -42.72
CA ALA A 219 1.36 -9.75 -42.79
C ALA A 219 1.65 -8.95 -44.08
N ALA A 220 0.95 -9.23 -45.17
CA ALA A 220 1.16 -8.53 -46.44
C ALA A 220 0.67 -7.08 -46.39
N GLU A 221 -0.48 -6.85 -45.78
CA GLU A 221 -1.09 -5.53 -45.63
C GLU A 221 -0.68 -4.86 -44.28
N ARG A 222 0.13 -5.53 -43.45
CA ARG A 222 0.51 -5.08 -42.11
C ARG A 222 -0.68 -4.67 -41.26
N ARG A 223 -1.70 -5.55 -41.19
CA ARG A 223 -2.92 -5.34 -40.44
C ARG A 223 -3.14 -6.44 -39.41
N MET A 224 -3.73 -6.09 -38.28
CA MET A 224 -4.13 -7.01 -37.23
C MET A 224 -5.57 -6.70 -36.78
N THR A 225 -6.34 -7.74 -36.50
CA THR A 225 -7.62 -7.62 -35.79
C THR A 225 -7.40 -7.91 -34.31
N LEU A 226 -7.72 -6.95 -33.46
CA LEU A 226 -7.63 -7.05 -32.00
C LEU A 226 -9.02 -7.28 -31.43
N GLU A 227 -9.20 -8.33 -30.62
CA GLU A 227 -10.41 -8.60 -29.83
C GLU A 227 -10.14 -8.26 -28.37
N GLY A 228 -10.99 -7.40 -27.78
CA GLY A 228 -10.87 -7.00 -26.37
C GLY A 228 -11.12 -8.18 -25.44
N ILE A 229 -10.24 -8.36 -24.45
CA ILE A 229 -10.38 -9.41 -23.42
C ILE A 229 -11.43 -8.99 -22.40
N ASP A 230 -11.35 -7.74 -21.94
CA ASP A 230 -12.21 -7.19 -20.89
C ASP A 230 -13.47 -6.50 -21.45
N GLN A 231 -13.57 -6.35 -22.78
CA GLN A 231 -14.65 -5.64 -23.47
C GLN A 231 -15.10 -6.41 -24.72
N ALA A 232 -16.40 -6.49 -24.95
CA ALA A 232 -16.96 -7.09 -26.18
C ALA A 232 -16.75 -6.15 -27.39
N LYS A 233 -15.52 -6.04 -27.87
CA LYS A 233 -15.06 -5.08 -28.88
C LYS A 233 -14.01 -5.73 -29.77
N ALA A 234 -14.09 -5.46 -31.08
CA ALA A 234 -13.05 -5.83 -32.03
C ALA A 234 -12.67 -4.62 -32.86
N VAL A 235 -11.39 -4.44 -33.11
CA VAL A 235 -10.85 -3.31 -33.90
C VAL A 235 -9.77 -3.80 -34.85
N GLU A 236 -9.72 -3.22 -36.05
CA GLU A 236 -8.61 -3.43 -36.98
C GLU A 236 -7.58 -2.32 -36.83
N VAL A 237 -6.29 -2.68 -36.67
CA VAL A 237 -5.16 -1.77 -36.62
C VAL A 237 -4.23 -2.02 -37.80
N GLY A 238 -3.86 -0.94 -38.49
CA GLY A 238 -2.98 -0.98 -39.64
C GLY A 238 -1.57 -0.48 -39.33
N ALA A 239 -0.74 -0.42 -40.39
CA ALA A 239 0.66 -0.03 -40.32
C ALA A 239 0.88 1.32 -39.61
N ASP A 240 -0.03 2.29 -39.82
CA ASP A 240 0.06 3.62 -39.20
C ASP A 240 -0.04 3.58 -37.68
N TYR A 241 -0.93 2.75 -37.13
CA TYR A 241 -1.03 2.55 -35.68
C TYR A 241 0.16 1.77 -35.15
N LEU A 242 0.55 0.68 -35.81
CA LEU A 242 1.64 -0.19 -35.40
C LEU A 242 3.02 0.48 -35.41
N ALA A 243 3.18 1.55 -36.20
CA ALA A 243 4.41 2.34 -36.24
C ALA A 243 4.52 3.40 -35.11
N ARG A 244 3.44 3.62 -34.35
CA ARG A 244 3.43 4.63 -33.27
C ARG A 244 4.20 4.14 -32.04
N THR A 245 4.71 5.10 -31.30
CA THR A 245 5.31 4.89 -29.98
C THR A 245 4.62 5.77 -28.95
N ASN A 246 4.63 5.32 -27.70
CA ASN A 246 4.10 6.11 -26.60
C ASN A 246 4.99 7.35 -26.36
N PRO A 247 4.45 8.57 -26.38
CA PRO A 247 5.24 9.79 -26.30
C PRO A 247 5.97 10.00 -24.95
N HIS A 248 5.56 9.29 -23.91
CA HIS A 248 6.15 9.42 -22.56
C HIS A 248 7.15 8.30 -22.23
N SER A 249 6.91 7.08 -22.73
CA SER A 249 7.73 5.91 -22.39
C SER A 249 8.53 5.36 -23.57
N GLU A 250 8.34 5.90 -24.78
CA GLU A 250 8.91 5.40 -26.04
C GLU A 250 8.54 3.93 -26.37
N ALA A 251 7.61 3.35 -25.60
CA ALA A 251 7.14 1.99 -25.81
C ALA A 251 6.43 1.87 -27.18
N PRO A 252 6.60 0.75 -27.91
CA PRO A 252 5.88 0.51 -29.16
C PRO A 252 4.37 0.45 -28.92
N ALA A 253 3.56 0.58 -29.99
CA ALA A 253 2.11 0.61 -29.91
C ALA A 253 1.51 -0.62 -29.21
N LEU A 254 2.15 -1.78 -29.38
CA LEU A 254 1.76 -3.06 -28.78
C LEU A 254 2.93 -3.70 -28.05
N GLU A 255 2.63 -4.33 -26.91
CA GLU A 255 3.52 -5.24 -26.19
C GLU A 255 2.79 -6.54 -25.87
N HIS A 256 3.50 -7.65 -25.68
CA HIS A 256 2.88 -8.89 -25.19
C HIS A 256 2.32 -8.70 -23.78
N ALA A 257 1.22 -9.37 -23.48
CA ALA A 257 0.47 -9.23 -22.22
C ALA A 257 0.24 -10.56 -21.47
N TYR A 258 1.09 -11.54 -21.67
CA TYR A 258 1.11 -12.74 -20.82
C TYR A 258 1.62 -12.42 -19.42
N ALA A 259 2.58 -11.50 -19.36
CA ALA A 259 3.06 -10.87 -18.13
C ALA A 259 2.97 -9.34 -18.25
N VAL A 260 2.67 -8.69 -17.14
CA VAL A 260 2.58 -7.22 -17.04
C VAL A 260 3.29 -6.72 -15.80
N THR A 261 3.62 -5.42 -15.77
CA THR A 261 4.13 -4.80 -14.53
C THR A 261 3.01 -4.62 -13.51
N THR A 262 3.36 -4.49 -12.23
CA THR A 262 2.43 -4.16 -11.15
C THR A 262 1.59 -2.92 -11.48
N TYR A 263 2.22 -1.87 -12.02
CA TYR A 263 1.53 -0.66 -12.49
C TYR A 263 0.55 -0.91 -13.66
N SER A 264 0.94 -1.79 -14.59
CA SER A 264 0.04 -2.13 -15.71
C SER A 264 -1.08 -3.08 -15.30
N ALA A 265 -0.90 -3.84 -14.22
CA ALA A 265 -1.91 -4.71 -13.64
C ALA A 265 -2.99 -3.94 -12.86
N GLN A 266 -2.73 -2.69 -12.45
CA GLN A 266 -3.71 -1.89 -11.72
C GLN A 266 -4.95 -1.66 -12.57
N GLY A 267 -6.15 -1.79 -11.97
CA GLY A 267 -7.41 -1.77 -12.69
C GLY A 267 -7.82 -3.10 -13.35
N THR A 268 -6.86 -4.00 -13.64
CA THR A 268 -7.15 -5.31 -14.25
C THR A 268 -7.75 -6.28 -13.22
N THR A 269 -8.66 -7.14 -13.66
CA THR A 269 -9.20 -8.24 -12.84
C THR A 269 -9.21 -9.52 -13.68
N VAL A 270 -8.54 -10.55 -13.19
CA VAL A 270 -8.36 -11.86 -13.86
C VAL A 270 -8.88 -12.99 -12.99
N ASP A 271 -8.99 -14.20 -13.54
CA ASP A 271 -9.36 -15.36 -12.72
C ASP A 271 -8.17 -15.78 -11.85
N ARG A 272 -6.95 -15.85 -12.41
CA ARG A 272 -5.74 -16.22 -11.68
C ARG A 272 -4.60 -15.23 -11.89
N ALA A 273 -3.92 -14.89 -10.80
CA ALA A 273 -2.72 -14.07 -10.81
C ALA A 273 -1.50 -14.86 -10.35
N PHE A 274 -0.43 -14.78 -11.13
CA PHE A 274 0.87 -15.41 -10.84
C PHE A 274 1.87 -14.28 -10.57
N VAL A 275 2.35 -14.17 -9.34
CA VAL A 275 3.15 -13.02 -8.88
C VAL A 275 4.61 -13.42 -8.71
N ALA A 276 5.51 -12.83 -9.51
CA ALA A 276 6.95 -12.90 -9.29
C ALA A 276 7.33 -12.00 -8.12
N ALA A 277 7.32 -12.55 -6.91
CA ALA A 277 7.67 -11.79 -5.73
C ALA A 277 9.18 -11.48 -5.70
N ASP A 278 9.48 -10.20 -5.54
CA ASP A 278 10.83 -9.65 -5.53
C ASP A 278 11.07 -8.90 -4.21
N PRO A 279 12.23 -9.08 -3.55
CA PRO A 279 12.55 -8.37 -2.29
C PRO A 279 12.54 -6.85 -2.40
N SER A 280 12.56 -6.29 -3.60
CA SER A 280 12.43 -4.86 -3.86
C SER A 280 10.98 -4.37 -3.89
N MET A 281 9.99 -5.28 -3.96
CA MET A 281 8.57 -4.92 -3.86
C MET A 281 8.28 -4.37 -2.47
N ASP A 282 7.46 -3.32 -2.42
CA ASP A 282 6.91 -2.79 -1.19
C ASP A 282 5.48 -3.30 -0.93
N LYS A 283 4.87 -2.81 0.14
CA LYS A 283 3.50 -3.16 0.54
C LYS A 283 2.49 -2.91 -0.58
N GLN A 284 2.56 -1.73 -1.19
CA GLN A 284 1.62 -1.31 -2.23
C GLN A 284 1.76 -2.16 -3.49
N GLU A 285 2.98 -2.44 -3.90
CA GLU A 285 3.26 -3.29 -5.07
C GLU A 285 2.78 -4.72 -4.88
N LEU A 286 3.06 -5.32 -3.71
CA LEU A 286 2.58 -6.68 -3.42
C LEU A 286 1.06 -6.71 -3.28
N TYR A 287 0.45 -5.70 -2.64
CA TYR A 287 -1.00 -5.57 -2.52
C TYR A 287 -1.67 -5.50 -3.89
N VAL A 288 -1.19 -4.62 -4.78
CA VAL A 288 -1.73 -4.53 -6.14
C VAL A 288 -1.55 -5.83 -6.90
N ALA A 289 -0.36 -6.44 -6.88
CA ALA A 289 -0.09 -7.68 -7.61
C ALA A 289 -0.97 -8.83 -7.14
N SER A 290 -1.12 -9.02 -5.81
CA SER A 290 -1.88 -10.12 -5.22
C SER A 290 -3.39 -9.92 -5.27
N SER A 291 -3.87 -8.68 -5.37
CA SER A 291 -5.30 -8.37 -5.40
C SER A 291 -5.92 -8.38 -6.80
N ARG A 292 -5.24 -8.93 -7.82
CA ARG A 292 -5.78 -8.95 -9.20
C ARG A 292 -6.72 -10.10 -9.50
N SER A 293 -6.61 -11.21 -8.76
CA SER A 293 -7.39 -12.42 -9.01
C SER A 293 -8.82 -12.36 -8.46
N ARG A 294 -9.74 -13.03 -9.17
CA ARG A 294 -11.07 -13.37 -8.63
C ARG A 294 -11.01 -14.68 -7.84
N GLU A 295 -10.28 -15.66 -8.37
CA GLU A 295 -10.20 -17.00 -7.81
C GLU A 295 -8.95 -17.14 -6.94
N GLU A 296 -7.77 -17.20 -7.50
CA GLU A 296 -6.56 -17.56 -6.77
C GLU A 296 -5.34 -16.75 -7.19
N THR A 297 -4.52 -16.40 -6.20
CA THR A 297 -3.20 -15.81 -6.40
C THR A 297 -2.12 -16.81 -6.00
N TYR A 298 -1.09 -16.94 -6.85
CA TYR A 298 0.10 -17.75 -6.64
C TYR A 298 1.35 -16.88 -6.56
N ILE A 299 2.20 -17.13 -5.58
CA ILE A 299 3.41 -16.35 -5.30
C ILE A 299 4.64 -17.17 -5.65
N TYR A 300 5.55 -16.61 -6.45
CA TYR A 300 6.81 -17.25 -6.86
C TYR A 300 7.97 -16.45 -6.34
N ALA A 301 8.86 -17.08 -5.60
CA ALA A 301 9.98 -16.44 -4.92
C ALA A 301 11.29 -17.19 -5.14
N THR A 302 12.39 -16.47 -4.97
CA THR A 302 13.73 -17.06 -4.84
C THR A 302 14.22 -16.85 -3.41
N PRO A 303 15.09 -17.74 -2.87
CA PRO A 303 15.76 -17.47 -1.60
C PRO A 303 16.54 -16.17 -1.66
N GLU A 304 16.68 -15.48 -0.53
CA GLU A 304 17.57 -14.35 -0.43
C GLU A 304 19.00 -14.80 -0.77
N ILE A 305 19.55 -14.28 -1.87
CA ILE A 305 20.96 -14.44 -2.16
C ILE A 305 21.68 -13.54 -1.16
N GLN A 306 22.11 -14.12 -0.03
CA GLN A 306 23.13 -13.48 0.77
C GLN A 306 24.35 -13.28 -0.14
N THR A 307 24.72 -12.02 -0.37
CA THR A 307 25.86 -11.60 -1.19
C THR A 307 27.21 -11.98 -0.57
N HIS A 308 27.34 -13.20 -0.07
CA HIS A 308 28.60 -13.84 0.26
C HIS A 308 28.55 -15.27 -0.28
N ARG A 309 29.35 -15.48 -1.35
CA ARG A 309 29.72 -16.77 -1.89
C ARG A 309 29.96 -17.80 -0.79
N GLU A 310 28.97 -18.62 -0.53
CA GLU A 310 29.14 -19.96 0.04
C GLU A 310 28.23 -20.87 -0.77
N GLU A 311 28.84 -21.87 -1.41
CA GLU A 311 28.17 -22.95 -2.11
C GLU A 311 27.19 -23.62 -1.15
N ILE A 312 25.90 -23.39 -1.35
CA ILE A 312 24.85 -24.07 -0.60
C ILE A 312 24.57 -25.37 -1.33
N ALA A 313 24.83 -26.48 -0.66
CA ALA A 313 24.51 -27.80 -1.16
C ALA A 313 23.01 -27.95 -1.44
N PRO A 314 22.58 -28.64 -2.52
CA PRO A 314 21.19 -28.71 -2.99
C PRO A 314 20.18 -29.36 -2.04
N GLU A 315 20.59 -29.91 -0.93
CA GLU A 315 19.75 -30.69 -0.01
C GLU A 315 19.47 -30.05 1.35
N SER A 316 19.77 -28.75 1.51
CA SER A 316 19.54 -28.11 2.80
C SER A 316 18.06 -27.79 3.04
N PRO A 317 17.48 -28.14 4.21
CA PRO A 317 16.08 -27.84 4.56
C PRO A 317 15.78 -26.35 4.71
N HIS A 318 16.75 -25.47 4.49
CA HIS A 318 16.65 -24.00 4.58
C HIS A 318 16.03 -23.32 3.35
N LEU A 319 15.72 -24.05 2.28
CA LEU A 319 15.01 -23.53 1.10
C LEU A 319 13.57 -23.03 1.39
N ARG A 320 13.02 -23.37 2.55
CA ARG A 320 11.72 -22.85 3.02
C ARG A 320 11.82 -21.47 3.69
N GLU A 321 13.02 -20.97 3.97
CA GLU A 321 13.25 -19.67 4.63
C GLU A 321 13.26 -18.47 3.66
N GLY A 322 13.03 -18.66 2.36
CA GLY A 322 12.99 -17.58 1.36
C GLY A 322 11.82 -16.58 1.51
N ILE A 323 10.80 -16.92 2.31
CA ILE A 323 9.60 -16.10 2.50
C ILE A 323 9.79 -14.92 3.47
N PRO A 324 10.61 -15.02 4.54
CA PRO A 324 10.73 -13.92 5.52
C PRO A 324 11.17 -12.59 4.92
N HIS A 325 12.06 -12.57 3.94
CA HIS A 325 12.55 -11.33 3.34
C HIS A 325 11.54 -10.67 2.40
N ILE A 326 10.68 -11.46 1.73
CA ILE A 326 9.57 -10.94 0.94
C ILE A 326 8.49 -10.40 1.87
N GLY A 327 8.22 -11.09 2.99
CA GLY A 327 7.34 -10.59 4.04
C GLY A 327 7.81 -9.25 4.61
N GLU A 328 9.11 -9.12 4.91
CA GLU A 328 9.71 -7.85 5.35
C GLU A 328 9.63 -6.76 4.27
N ALA A 329 9.76 -7.12 3.00
CA ALA A 329 9.58 -6.22 1.89
C ALA A 329 8.12 -5.73 1.80
N ALA A 330 7.18 -6.64 1.95
CA ALA A 330 5.74 -6.38 1.95
C ALA A 330 5.24 -5.55 3.14
N GLU A 331 6.03 -5.41 4.19
CA GLU A 331 5.76 -4.54 5.34
C GLU A 331 6.28 -3.10 5.13
N ARG A 332 7.11 -2.86 4.12
CA ARG A 332 7.67 -1.53 3.81
C ARG A 332 6.63 -0.67 3.11
N ASP A 333 6.19 0.38 3.75
CA ASP A 333 5.36 1.41 3.14
C ASP A 333 6.26 2.47 2.46
N ARG A 334 6.15 2.60 1.14
CA ARG A 334 6.84 3.60 0.31
C ARG A 334 5.88 4.59 -0.34
N SER A 335 4.69 4.72 0.21
CA SER A 335 3.71 5.68 -0.29
C SER A 335 4.29 7.09 -0.34
N GLN A 336 3.90 7.83 -1.35
CA GLN A 336 4.27 9.24 -1.49
C GLN A 336 3.55 10.08 -0.43
N LEU A 337 4.27 11.05 0.13
CA LEU A 337 3.71 12.03 1.03
C LEU A 337 3.13 13.21 0.21
N ALA A 338 2.05 13.79 0.69
CA ALA A 338 1.56 15.05 0.13
C ALA A 338 2.65 16.14 0.23
N ALA A 339 2.63 17.12 -0.67
CA ALA A 339 3.64 18.19 -0.71
C ALA A 339 3.80 18.91 0.64
N HIS A 340 2.71 19.03 1.40
CA HIS A 340 2.75 19.58 2.77
C HIS A 340 3.51 18.67 3.74
N ASP A 341 3.30 17.36 3.65
CA ASP A 341 3.96 16.37 4.51
C ASP A 341 5.44 16.21 4.13
N GLU A 342 5.79 16.39 2.85
CA GLU A 342 7.18 16.45 2.38
C GLU A 342 7.91 17.69 2.93
N ALA A 343 7.24 18.85 3.00
CA ALA A 343 7.77 20.05 3.63
C ALA A 343 8.03 19.83 5.14
N LEU A 344 7.08 19.20 5.85
CA LEU A 344 7.24 18.80 7.25
C LEU A 344 8.37 17.78 7.43
N ARG A 345 8.46 16.79 6.53
CA ARG A 345 9.54 15.80 6.54
C ARG A 345 10.90 16.46 6.36
N SER A 346 11.02 17.41 5.42
CA SER A 346 12.25 18.19 5.21
C SER A 346 12.61 18.98 6.46
N GLN A 347 11.64 19.66 7.09
CA GLN A 347 11.83 20.38 8.34
C GLN A 347 12.30 19.46 9.46
N PHE A 348 11.64 18.32 9.68
CA PHE A 348 11.99 17.36 10.72
C PHE A 348 13.32 16.64 10.45
N SER A 349 13.66 16.42 9.19
CA SER A 349 14.95 15.86 8.80
C SER A 349 16.12 16.80 9.10
N GLY A 350 15.89 18.11 9.19
CA GLY A 350 16.87 19.10 9.61
C GLY A 350 17.09 19.19 11.12
N LEU A 351 16.13 18.71 11.93
CA LEU A 351 16.26 18.80 13.40
C LEU A 351 17.25 17.76 13.94
N PRO A 352 18.00 18.09 15.02
CA PRO A 352 18.72 17.08 15.80
C PRO A 352 17.75 16.01 16.33
N THR A 353 18.22 14.75 16.43
CA THR A 353 17.37 13.63 16.88
C THR A 353 16.72 13.87 18.24
N GLU A 354 17.42 14.52 19.17
CA GLU A 354 16.92 14.86 20.50
C GLU A 354 15.75 15.86 20.45
N GLU A 355 15.87 16.88 19.63
CA GLU A 355 14.82 17.87 19.39
C GLU A 355 13.61 17.25 18.69
N LEU A 356 13.85 16.39 17.70
CA LEU A 356 12.78 15.67 17.00
C LEU A 356 12.05 14.71 17.94
N VAL A 357 12.75 14.00 18.83
CA VAL A 357 12.13 13.15 19.86
C VAL A 357 11.31 13.98 20.84
N ALA A 358 11.79 15.16 21.27
CA ALA A 358 11.03 16.06 22.13
C ALA A 358 9.76 16.55 21.41
N ARG A 359 9.88 16.99 20.17
CA ARG A 359 8.75 17.45 19.34
C ARG A 359 7.72 16.32 19.13
N ARG A 360 8.17 15.13 18.80
CA ARG A 360 7.33 13.94 18.66
C ARG A 360 6.51 13.66 19.92
N ASN A 361 7.12 13.77 21.10
CA ASN A 361 6.43 13.54 22.38
C ASN A 361 5.37 14.61 22.66
N GLU A 362 5.62 15.87 22.31
CA GLU A 362 4.63 16.96 22.38
C GLU A 362 3.44 16.70 21.45
N LEU A 363 3.74 16.31 20.20
CA LEU A 363 2.73 15.99 19.20
C LEU A 363 1.89 14.79 19.63
N TRP A 364 2.52 13.76 20.18
CA TRP A 364 1.81 12.58 20.71
C TRP A 364 0.82 12.98 21.82
N ALA A 365 1.24 13.80 22.77
CA ALA A 365 0.38 14.26 23.85
C ALA A 365 -0.78 15.14 23.37
N THR A 366 -0.60 15.84 22.24
CA THR A 366 -1.65 16.65 21.60
C THR A 366 -2.62 15.75 20.84
N ALA A 367 -2.10 14.84 20.01
CA ALA A 367 -2.90 13.88 19.23
C ALA A 367 -3.73 12.95 20.14
N ASP A 368 -3.20 12.52 21.27
CA ASP A 368 -3.92 11.71 22.27
C ASP A 368 -5.13 12.47 22.84
N ARG A 369 -4.94 13.74 23.22
CA ARG A 369 -6.06 14.62 23.68
C ARG A 369 -7.10 14.85 22.60
N GLU A 370 -6.66 15.05 21.36
CA GLU A 370 -7.54 15.23 20.18
C GLU A 370 -8.33 13.96 19.92
N THR A 371 -7.73 12.77 20.06
CA THR A 371 -8.41 11.48 19.92
C THR A 371 -9.56 11.33 20.92
N VAL A 372 -9.31 11.61 22.19
CA VAL A 372 -10.35 11.53 23.24
C VAL A 372 -11.50 12.48 22.95
N LEU A 373 -11.19 13.70 22.47
CA LEU A 373 -12.22 14.68 22.09
C LEU A 373 -13.03 14.23 20.87
N ALA A 374 -12.35 13.66 19.85
CA ALA A 374 -13.00 13.13 18.66
C ALA A 374 -13.94 11.95 18.98
N GLU A 375 -13.52 11.03 19.82
CA GLU A 375 -14.35 9.91 20.30
C GLU A 375 -15.58 10.41 21.08
N ARG A 376 -15.39 11.37 21.96
CA ARG A 376 -16.50 11.98 22.71
C ARG A 376 -17.48 12.67 21.77
N ARG A 377 -16.99 13.39 20.76
CA ARG A 377 -17.80 14.07 19.75
C ARG A 377 -18.61 13.06 18.91
N ARG A 378 -17.97 11.96 18.48
CA ARG A 378 -18.62 10.85 17.77
C ARG A 378 -19.72 10.21 18.63
N GLY A 379 -19.44 9.92 19.88
CA GLY A 379 -20.43 9.36 20.80
C GLY A 379 -21.65 10.25 21.02
N LEU A 380 -21.46 11.58 21.02
CA LEU A 380 -22.55 12.54 21.04
C LEU A 380 -23.38 12.51 19.74
N GLN A 381 -22.73 12.49 18.58
CA GLN A 381 -23.39 12.39 17.27
C GLN A 381 -24.23 11.12 17.17
N GLU A 382 -23.68 9.97 17.52
CA GLU A 382 -24.40 8.69 17.53
C GLU A 382 -25.59 8.70 18.53
N ARG A 383 -25.44 9.42 19.63
CA ARG A 383 -26.54 9.57 20.59
C ARG A 383 -27.65 10.46 20.05
N ILE A 384 -27.30 11.55 19.34
CA ILE A 384 -28.26 12.43 18.66
C ILE A 384 -29.04 11.63 17.63
N GLU A 385 -28.34 10.82 16.82
CA GLU A 385 -28.96 10.03 15.76
C GLU A 385 -29.92 8.98 16.30
N ARG A 386 -29.52 8.23 17.33
CA ARG A 386 -30.42 7.29 18.01
C ARG A 386 -31.67 7.95 18.61
N VAL A 387 -31.54 9.18 19.11
CA VAL A 387 -32.70 9.94 19.64
C VAL A 387 -33.55 10.47 18.50
N ARG A 388 -32.98 10.82 17.33
CA ARG A 388 -33.72 11.19 16.11
C ARG A 388 -34.53 10.01 15.57
N GLU A 389 -33.95 8.82 15.46
CA GLU A 389 -34.67 7.60 15.10
C GLU A 389 -35.88 7.33 16.03
N HIS A 390 -35.82 7.80 17.28
CA HIS A 390 -36.94 7.69 18.20
C HIS A 390 -38.04 8.71 17.88
N LEU A 391 -37.72 9.85 17.25
CA LEU A 391 -38.73 10.82 16.77
C LEU A 391 -39.60 10.21 15.67
N ASP A 392 -39.01 9.46 14.75
CA ASP A 392 -39.72 8.83 13.64
C ASP A 392 -40.80 7.84 14.10
N ARG A 393 -40.65 7.28 15.30
CA ARG A 393 -41.64 6.37 15.90
C ARG A 393 -42.92 7.11 16.33
N PHE A 394 -42.84 8.38 16.73
CA PHE A 394 -44.01 9.15 17.12
C PHE A 394 -45.01 9.36 15.97
N ASP A 395 -44.54 9.38 14.72
CA ASP A 395 -45.43 9.45 13.56
C ASP A 395 -46.20 8.14 13.36
N ALA A 396 -45.57 7.00 13.54
CA ALA A 396 -46.26 5.70 13.54
C ALA A 396 -47.25 5.56 14.70
N ASP A 397 -46.88 6.04 15.92
CA ASP A 397 -47.76 6.04 17.08
C ASP A 397 -48.97 6.95 16.86
N ARG A 398 -48.80 8.13 16.20
CA ARG A 398 -49.91 9.02 15.80
C ARG A 398 -50.87 8.33 14.84
N GLU A 399 -50.34 7.61 13.87
CA GLU A 399 -51.13 6.87 12.89
C GLU A 399 -51.93 5.75 13.59
N ALA A 400 -51.31 5.00 14.50
CA ALA A 400 -51.97 4.01 15.31
C ALA A 400 -53.05 4.60 16.22
N ALA A 401 -52.79 5.77 16.81
CA ALA A 401 -53.75 6.45 17.69
C ALA A 401 -55.03 6.90 16.93
N GLN A 402 -54.96 7.12 15.60
CA GLN A 402 -56.14 7.46 14.81
C GLN A 402 -57.22 6.37 14.78
N ALA A 403 -56.84 5.11 14.97
CA ALA A 403 -57.77 3.97 15.05
C ALA A 403 -58.53 3.88 16.36
N LEU A 404 -58.16 4.65 17.40
CA LEU A 404 -58.77 4.60 18.73
C LEU A 404 -60.10 5.37 18.81
N PRO A 405 -61.00 5.03 19.75
CA PRO A 405 -62.21 5.79 20.07
C PRO A 405 -61.90 7.24 20.47
N ARG A 406 -62.79 8.19 20.14
CA ARG A 406 -62.55 9.64 20.24
C ARG A 406 -61.95 10.14 21.58
N ARG A 407 -62.39 9.58 22.72
CA ARG A 407 -61.87 10.00 24.03
C ARG A 407 -60.43 9.49 24.24
N GLN A 408 -60.21 8.20 24.01
CA GLN A 408 -58.89 7.57 24.13
C GLN A 408 -57.87 8.16 23.14
N ARG A 409 -58.30 8.45 21.91
CA ARG A 409 -57.44 9.10 20.88
C ARG A 409 -56.92 10.45 21.37
N ARG A 410 -57.76 11.26 22.00
CA ARG A 410 -57.35 12.59 22.49
C ARG A 410 -56.31 12.50 23.62
N GLU A 411 -56.47 11.56 24.52
CA GLU A 411 -55.56 11.32 25.63
C GLU A 411 -54.21 10.76 25.09
N GLU A 412 -54.25 9.86 24.14
CA GLU A 412 -53.04 9.24 23.51
C GLU A 412 -52.28 10.26 22.68
N LEU A 413 -52.93 11.04 21.83
CA LEU A 413 -52.27 12.12 21.06
C LEU A 413 -51.59 13.13 21.97
N ALA A 414 -52.21 13.53 23.07
CA ALA A 414 -51.63 14.47 24.04
C ALA A 414 -50.37 13.84 24.73
N HIS A 415 -50.38 12.51 24.96
CA HIS A 415 -49.23 11.80 25.51
C HIS A 415 -48.08 11.77 24.48
N ILE A 416 -48.36 11.43 23.22
CA ILE A 416 -47.43 11.40 22.11
C ILE A 416 -46.80 12.80 21.90
N ASP A 417 -47.62 13.87 21.83
CA ASP A 417 -47.14 15.26 21.64
C ASP A 417 -46.23 15.69 22.81
N SER A 418 -46.57 15.33 24.05
CA SER A 418 -45.73 15.58 25.23
C SER A 418 -44.41 14.81 25.18
N GLY A 419 -44.44 13.57 24.71
CA GLY A 419 -43.27 12.71 24.50
C GLY A 419 -42.32 13.28 23.44
N GLU A 420 -42.87 13.61 22.28
CA GLU A 420 -42.13 14.20 21.20
C GLU A 420 -41.48 15.54 21.57
N ALA A 421 -42.24 16.43 22.24
CA ALA A 421 -41.71 17.71 22.69
C ALA A 421 -40.52 17.54 23.69
N ARG A 422 -40.55 16.49 24.54
CA ARG A 422 -39.42 16.19 25.43
C ARG A 422 -38.22 15.68 24.67
N THR A 423 -38.43 14.80 23.69
CA THR A 423 -37.41 14.23 22.85
C THR A 423 -36.71 15.31 22.01
N ARG A 424 -37.46 16.21 21.37
CA ARG A 424 -36.94 17.37 20.65
C ARG A 424 -36.05 18.26 21.52
N ARG A 425 -36.52 18.63 22.72
CA ARG A 425 -35.68 19.38 23.68
C ARG A 425 -34.46 18.61 24.16
N GLY A 426 -34.51 17.27 24.14
CA GLY A 426 -33.36 16.41 24.40
C GLY A 426 -32.31 16.51 23.30
N ILE A 427 -32.74 16.48 22.04
CA ILE A 427 -31.86 16.64 20.86
C ILE A 427 -31.23 18.03 20.88
N GLU A 428 -32.01 19.11 21.03
CA GLU A 428 -31.51 20.50 21.08
C GLU A 428 -30.37 20.65 22.12
N ARG A 429 -30.53 20.05 23.30
CA ARG A 429 -29.48 20.10 24.33
C ARG A 429 -28.21 19.36 23.91
N LEU A 430 -28.33 18.19 23.27
CA LEU A 430 -27.19 17.42 22.79
C LEU A 430 -26.50 18.13 21.61
N GLU A 431 -27.27 18.78 20.74
CA GLU A 431 -26.75 19.58 19.63
C GLU A 431 -25.99 20.82 20.11
N VAL A 432 -26.47 21.48 21.15
CA VAL A 432 -25.75 22.58 21.82
C VAL A 432 -24.45 22.05 22.44
N GLU A 433 -24.49 20.93 23.17
CA GLU A 433 -23.29 20.30 23.74
C GLU A 433 -22.27 19.95 22.62
N LEU A 434 -22.73 19.43 21.50
CA LEU A 434 -21.89 19.10 20.35
C LEU A 434 -21.29 20.36 19.70
N ALA A 435 -22.07 21.45 19.60
CA ALA A 435 -21.62 22.72 19.01
C ALA A 435 -20.57 23.42 19.89
N ASP A 436 -20.70 23.30 21.21
CA ASP A 436 -19.75 23.88 22.17
C ASP A 436 -18.44 23.08 22.27
N MET A 437 -18.39 21.86 21.72
CA MET A 437 -17.17 21.09 21.71
C MET A 437 -16.18 21.63 20.66
N PRO A 438 -14.87 21.71 20.99
CA PRO A 438 -13.84 22.09 20.03
C PRO A 438 -13.88 21.22 18.78
N VAL A 439 -13.76 21.84 17.61
CA VAL A 439 -13.50 21.09 16.37
C VAL A 439 -12.07 20.58 16.43
N VAL A 440 -11.90 19.27 16.40
CA VAL A 440 -10.59 18.63 16.48
C VAL A 440 -10.01 18.57 15.08
N GLY A 441 -8.84 19.16 14.89
CA GLY A 441 -8.08 19.05 13.64
C GLY A 441 -7.14 17.84 13.68
N ASP A 442 -6.64 17.41 12.51
CA ASP A 442 -5.68 16.29 12.39
C ASP A 442 -4.22 16.73 12.28
N ALA A 443 -3.94 18.03 12.48
CA ALA A 443 -2.60 18.58 12.29
C ALA A 443 -1.55 17.89 13.17
N ALA A 444 -1.85 17.71 14.46
CA ALA A 444 -0.91 17.06 15.38
C ALA A 444 -0.67 15.58 15.05
N ARG A 445 -1.69 14.86 14.59
CA ARG A 445 -1.53 13.46 14.16
C ARG A 445 -0.67 13.35 12.91
N ARG A 446 -0.85 14.23 11.94
CA ARG A 446 -0.02 14.27 10.72
C ARG A 446 1.42 14.60 11.04
N GLU A 447 1.68 15.66 11.78
CA GLU A 447 3.04 16.00 12.20
C GLU A 447 3.67 14.86 13.00
N LEU A 448 2.91 14.18 13.85
CA LEU A 448 3.35 13.01 14.60
C LEU A 448 3.75 11.85 13.66
N ALA A 449 2.93 11.54 12.67
CA ALA A 449 3.22 10.48 11.70
C ALA A 449 4.50 10.77 10.91
N VAL A 450 4.69 12.01 10.45
CA VAL A 450 5.91 12.42 9.75
C VAL A 450 7.12 12.37 10.67
N ALA A 451 7.00 12.81 11.93
CA ALA A 451 8.09 12.72 12.92
C ALA A 451 8.50 11.27 13.19
N ASP A 452 7.51 10.37 13.35
CA ASP A 452 7.75 8.94 13.57
C ASP A 452 8.43 8.30 12.34
N GLN A 453 8.06 8.66 11.11
CA GLN A 453 8.73 8.20 9.88
C GLN A 453 10.19 8.65 9.81
N VAL A 454 10.48 9.92 10.08
CA VAL A 454 11.85 10.45 10.09
C VAL A 454 12.69 9.75 11.15
N LEU A 455 12.16 9.54 12.35
CA LEU A 455 12.84 8.81 13.42
C LEU A 455 13.05 7.32 13.04
N ALA A 456 12.09 6.68 12.40
CA ALA A 456 12.23 5.30 11.93
C ALA A 456 13.33 5.18 10.87
N GLN A 457 13.38 6.08 9.91
CA GLN A 457 14.43 6.13 8.88
C GLN A 457 15.81 6.35 9.48
N ARG A 458 15.95 7.30 10.42
CA ARG A 458 17.22 7.54 11.13
C ARG A 458 17.67 6.31 11.92
N ARG A 459 16.73 5.64 12.58
CA ARG A 459 16.98 4.42 13.32
C ARG A 459 17.51 3.30 12.42
N GLU A 460 16.91 3.12 11.26
CA GLU A 460 17.35 2.12 10.27
C GLU A 460 18.77 2.44 9.78
N LEU A 461 19.02 3.67 9.38
CA LEU A 461 20.35 4.12 8.96
C LEU A 461 21.40 3.94 10.06
N ALA A 462 21.07 4.27 11.32
CA ALA A 462 21.97 4.09 12.44
C ALA A 462 22.29 2.60 12.69
N ILE A 463 21.32 1.72 12.58
CA ILE A 463 21.51 0.25 12.68
C ILE A 463 22.43 -0.25 11.58
N ILE A 464 22.21 0.15 10.33
CA ILE A 464 23.05 -0.24 9.19
C ILE A 464 24.47 0.26 9.38
N ALA A 465 24.63 1.54 9.70
CA ALA A 465 25.94 2.15 9.93
C ALA A 465 26.70 1.47 11.07
N ALA A 466 26.03 1.17 12.17
CA ALA A 466 26.64 0.49 13.33
C ALA A 466 27.02 -0.98 13.03
N ARG A 467 26.35 -1.64 12.08
CA ARG A 467 26.73 -2.98 11.60
C ARG A 467 27.96 -2.97 10.69
N ILE A 468 28.12 -1.91 9.90
CA ILE A 468 29.26 -1.75 8.98
C ILE A 468 30.50 -1.26 9.74
N SER A 469 30.34 -0.22 10.57
CA SER A 469 31.41 0.39 11.37
C SER A 469 30.95 0.53 12.84
N PRO A 470 31.13 -0.52 13.65
CA PRO A 470 30.60 -0.55 15.02
C PRO A 470 31.22 0.55 15.89
N PRO A 471 30.39 1.45 16.46
CA PRO A 471 30.85 2.45 17.40
C PRO A 471 31.45 1.84 18.70
N ALA A 472 32.20 2.64 19.46
CA ALA A 472 32.86 2.19 20.66
C ALA A 472 31.90 1.56 21.69
N TYR A 473 30.71 2.12 21.88
CA TYR A 473 29.68 1.56 22.77
C TYR A 473 29.12 0.22 22.32
N ILE A 474 29.07 -0.07 20.99
CA ILE A 474 28.69 -1.39 20.47
C ILE A 474 29.81 -2.39 20.76
N LYS A 475 31.06 -2.02 20.43
CA LYS A 475 32.22 -2.89 20.66
C LYS A 475 32.39 -3.22 22.14
N ALA A 476 32.13 -2.26 23.02
CA ALA A 476 32.19 -2.45 24.48
C ALA A 476 31.19 -3.47 25.00
N GLU A 477 29.98 -3.54 24.41
CA GLU A 477 28.91 -4.43 24.86
C GLU A 477 28.87 -5.77 24.09
N LEU A 478 29.14 -5.76 22.80
CA LEU A 478 28.94 -6.92 21.92
C LEU A 478 30.23 -7.44 21.28
N GLY A 479 31.36 -6.74 21.47
CA GLY A 479 32.62 -7.05 20.78
C GLY A 479 32.59 -6.70 19.29
N GLU A 480 33.58 -7.18 18.54
CA GLU A 480 33.63 -7.04 17.10
C GLU A 480 32.60 -7.98 16.43
N ARG A 481 32.20 -7.63 15.21
CA ARG A 481 31.20 -8.41 14.46
C ARG A 481 31.73 -9.80 14.14
N PRO A 482 31.08 -10.89 14.57
CA PRO A 482 31.58 -12.25 14.38
C PRO A 482 31.53 -12.69 12.89
N SER A 483 32.45 -13.56 12.50
CA SER A 483 32.41 -14.27 11.21
C SER A 483 31.42 -15.44 11.21
N ASP A 484 31.22 -16.08 12.35
CA ASP A 484 30.25 -17.18 12.52
C ASP A 484 28.80 -16.70 12.29
N PRO A 485 28.01 -17.35 11.40
CA PRO A 485 26.67 -16.88 11.04
C PRO A 485 25.68 -16.82 12.22
N ALA A 486 25.70 -17.82 13.11
CA ALA A 486 24.78 -17.89 14.25
C ALA A 486 25.10 -16.78 15.28
N LYS A 487 26.39 -16.58 15.57
CA LYS A 487 26.85 -15.49 16.43
C LYS A 487 26.62 -14.13 15.79
N ARG A 488 26.78 -14.01 14.46
CA ARG A 488 26.49 -12.78 13.72
C ARG A 488 25.02 -12.37 13.86
N LYS A 489 24.07 -13.31 13.72
CA LYS A 489 22.65 -13.05 13.92
C LYS A 489 22.34 -12.54 15.35
N ALA A 490 23.02 -13.10 16.36
CA ALA A 490 22.88 -12.63 17.74
C ALA A 490 23.49 -11.22 17.94
N TRP A 491 24.63 -10.97 17.32
CA TRP A 491 25.30 -9.67 17.34
C TRP A 491 24.46 -8.59 16.65
N ASP A 492 23.95 -8.86 15.43
CA ASP A 492 23.09 -7.96 14.67
C ASP A 492 21.79 -7.62 15.42
N ARG A 493 21.21 -8.58 16.16
CA ARG A 493 20.08 -8.32 17.08
C ARG A 493 20.47 -7.40 18.22
N GLY A 494 21.62 -7.62 18.85
CA GLY A 494 22.13 -6.76 19.92
C GLY A 494 22.35 -5.32 19.47
N VAL A 495 22.95 -5.13 18.29
CA VAL A 495 23.13 -3.80 17.65
C VAL A 495 21.78 -3.14 17.44
N SER A 496 20.81 -3.85 16.87
CA SER A 496 19.47 -3.30 16.61
C SER A 496 18.77 -2.85 17.90
N GLN A 497 18.92 -3.60 19.01
CA GLN A 497 18.33 -3.20 20.31
C GLN A 497 18.98 -1.95 20.87
N ILE A 498 20.30 -1.83 20.77
CA ILE A 498 21.05 -0.65 21.25
C ILE A 498 20.67 0.58 20.42
N GLU A 499 20.74 0.48 19.09
CA GLU A 499 20.46 1.62 18.21
C GLU A 499 18.99 2.07 18.27
N ARG A 500 18.04 1.15 18.34
CA ARG A 500 16.62 1.49 18.56
C ARG A 500 16.47 2.34 19.82
N TYR A 501 16.99 1.87 20.94
CA TYR A 501 16.88 2.60 22.20
C TYR A 501 17.56 3.98 22.12
N ARG A 502 18.74 4.06 21.50
CA ARG A 502 19.49 5.33 21.35
C ARG A 502 18.70 6.34 20.51
N GLN A 503 18.13 5.92 19.40
CA GLN A 503 17.33 6.80 18.53
C GLN A 503 16.00 7.20 19.19
N GLU A 504 15.33 6.29 19.88
CA GLU A 504 14.08 6.57 20.59
C GLU A 504 14.24 7.57 21.74
N HIS A 505 15.42 7.60 22.36
CA HIS A 505 15.72 8.46 23.52
C HIS A 505 16.73 9.57 23.24
N GLY A 506 17.10 9.80 21.98
CA GLY A 506 18.02 10.86 21.57
C GLY A 506 19.42 10.78 22.23
N ILE A 507 19.96 9.56 22.46
CA ILE A 507 21.20 9.37 23.19
C ILE A 507 22.42 9.67 22.33
N LYS A 508 23.21 10.68 22.75
CA LYS A 508 24.44 11.12 22.07
C LYS A 508 25.72 10.62 22.70
N ASP A 509 25.69 10.08 23.94
CA ASP A 509 26.89 9.65 24.65
C ASP A 509 27.64 8.57 23.84
N PRO A 510 28.87 8.83 23.37
CA PRO A 510 29.59 7.91 22.49
C PRO A 510 30.17 6.70 23.25
N ASN A 511 30.11 6.69 24.57
CA ASN A 511 30.74 5.67 25.43
C ASN A 511 29.72 4.79 26.15
N LYS A 512 28.43 5.13 26.12
CA LYS A 512 27.36 4.40 26.83
C LYS A 512 26.30 3.92 25.89
N ALA A 513 26.12 2.61 25.83
CA ALA A 513 25.15 1.98 24.92
C ALA A 513 23.72 2.51 25.12
N LEU A 514 23.23 2.64 26.33
CA LEU A 514 21.89 3.13 26.65
C LEU A 514 21.90 4.47 27.43
N GLY A 515 22.97 5.25 27.31
CA GLY A 515 23.08 6.57 27.96
C GLY A 515 23.20 6.50 29.48
N ARG A 516 22.65 7.51 30.20
CA ARG A 516 22.62 7.57 31.67
C ARG A 516 21.56 6.61 32.21
N GLU A 517 21.77 6.08 33.39
CA GLU A 517 20.80 5.23 34.07
C GLU A 517 19.54 6.03 34.41
N ALA A 518 18.39 5.54 33.94
CA ALA A 518 17.10 6.16 34.22
C ALA A 518 16.73 6.01 35.70
N LYS A 519 16.33 7.10 36.35
CA LYS A 519 16.17 7.13 37.80
C LYS A 519 14.93 6.41 38.30
N ARG A 520 13.76 6.54 37.65
CA ARG A 520 12.49 5.92 38.10
C ARG A 520 11.46 5.84 36.94
N GLY A 521 10.38 5.07 37.15
CA GLY A 521 9.20 5.04 36.32
C GLY A 521 9.33 4.20 35.04
N ALA A 522 8.50 4.49 34.04
CA ALA A 522 8.40 3.74 32.80
C ALA A 522 9.69 3.73 31.97
N GLU A 523 10.47 4.81 32.01
CA GLU A 523 11.76 4.93 31.33
C GLU A 523 12.78 3.91 31.85
N ARG A 524 12.87 3.78 33.19
CA ARG A 524 13.73 2.76 33.82
C ARG A 524 13.31 1.34 33.41
N ALA A 525 12.03 1.06 33.42
CA ALA A 525 11.51 -0.26 33.00
C ALA A 525 11.87 -0.58 31.56
N ARG A 526 11.77 0.41 30.64
CA ARG A 526 12.18 0.26 29.23
C ARG A 526 13.69 0.04 29.10
N GLN A 527 14.50 0.80 29.81
CA GLN A 527 15.96 0.64 29.80
C GLN A 527 16.39 -0.73 30.35
N GLU A 528 15.77 -1.21 31.43
CA GLU A 528 16.00 -2.55 31.97
C GLU A 528 15.55 -3.68 31.02
N ALA A 529 14.44 -3.49 30.31
CA ALA A 529 13.97 -4.43 29.30
C ALA A 529 14.96 -4.52 28.12
N THR A 530 15.47 -3.38 27.67
CA THR A 530 16.49 -3.33 26.61
C THR A 530 17.78 -3.99 27.06
N TRP A 531 18.25 -3.73 28.31
CA TRP A 531 19.42 -4.41 28.89
C TRP A 531 19.22 -5.93 28.96
N ARG A 532 18.01 -6.42 29.23
CA ARG A 532 17.72 -7.87 29.19
C ARG A 532 18.00 -8.45 27.81
N ARG A 533 17.49 -7.83 26.75
CA ARG A 533 17.69 -8.28 25.36
C ARG A 533 19.15 -8.20 24.93
N ILE A 534 19.89 -7.17 25.33
CA ILE A 534 21.34 -7.07 25.09
C ILE A 534 22.07 -8.21 25.78
N ARG A 535 21.75 -8.53 27.04
CA ARG A 535 22.34 -9.65 27.78
C ARG A 535 22.02 -11.02 27.15
N GLU A 536 20.87 -11.18 26.50
CA GLU A 536 20.56 -12.38 25.72
C GLU A 536 21.49 -12.50 24.51
N ALA A 537 21.71 -11.41 23.79
CA ALA A 537 22.68 -11.38 22.69
C ALA A 537 24.10 -11.66 23.19
N GLN A 538 24.54 -11.04 24.29
CA GLN A 538 25.85 -11.31 24.91
C GLN A 538 26.05 -12.78 25.29
N ARG A 539 25.01 -13.44 25.83
CA ARG A 539 25.05 -14.88 26.15
C ARG A 539 25.20 -15.72 24.90
N ALA A 540 24.46 -15.42 23.85
CA ALA A 540 24.56 -16.13 22.57
C ALA A 540 25.93 -15.93 21.89
N LEU A 541 26.61 -14.81 22.16
CA LEU A 541 27.97 -14.52 21.71
C LEU A 541 29.06 -15.18 22.58
N GLY A 542 28.71 -15.77 23.72
CA GLY A 542 29.67 -16.33 24.68
C GLY A 542 30.34 -15.27 25.58
N LEU A 543 29.85 -14.03 25.58
CA LEU A 543 30.43 -12.92 26.35
C LEU A 543 29.97 -12.88 27.82
N GLY A 544 28.97 -13.69 28.18
CA GLY A 544 28.32 -13.64 29.50
C GLY A 544 29.16 -13.98 30.71
N GLN A 545 30.33 -14.61 30.54
CA GLN A 545 31.23 -14.96 31.68
C GLN A 545 32.33 -13.95 31.93
N HIS A 546 32.74 -13.17 30.93
CA HIS A 546 33.84 -12.19 31.08
C HIS A 546 33.37 -10.86 31.68
N ALA A 547 32.16 -10.39 31.39
CA ALA A 547 31.65 -9.14 31.95
C ALA A 547 31.34 -9.22 33.46
N ALA A 548 30.92 -10.40 33.94
CA ALA A 548 30.73 -10.62 35.39
C ALA A 548 32.07 -10.63 36.16
N ARG A 549 33.11 -11.21 35.55
CA ARG A 549 34.46 -11.25 36.16
C ARG A 549 35.15 -9.88 36.19
N ALA A 550 34.99 -9.06 35.13
CA ALA A 550 35.55 -7.70 35.10
C ALA A 550 34.88 -6.77 36.13
N ARG A 551 33.58 -6.91 36.38
CA ARG A 551 32.85 -6.17 37.41
C ARG A 551 33.20 -6.60 38.82
N GLN A 552 33.56 -7.87 39.08
CA GLN A 552 34.07 -8.35 40.36
C GLN A 552 35.50 -7.85 40.64
N LEU A 553 36.35 -7.79 39.62
CA LEU A 553 37.72 -7.26 39.75
C LEU A 553 37.77 -5.72 39.94
N GLY A 554 36.82 -4.99 39.31
CA GLY A 554 36.68 -3.54 39.46
C GLY A 554 36.11 -3.11 40.82
N ARG A 555 35.37 -3.97 41.54
CA ARG A 555 34.88 -3.70 42.91
C ARG A 555 35.88 -4.05 44.00
N GLY A 556 36.93 -4.81 43.67
CA GLY A 556 37.98 -5.20 44.63
C GLY A 556 39.10 -4.18 44.84
N LEU A 557 39.14 -3.08 44.06
CA LEU A 557 40.22 -2.06 44.13
C LEU A 557 39.80 -0.72 44.74
N SER A 558 38.61 -0.64 45.35
CA SER A 558 38.14 0.60 46.00
C SER A 558 37.99 0.50 47.53
N ILE A 559 38.66 -0.47 48.18
CA ILE A 559 38.79 -0.51 49.65
C ILE A 559 40.27 -0.39 49.97
N GLY A 560 40.75 0.84 50.08
CA GLY A 560 42.08 1.10 50.54
C GLY A 560 42.63 2.45 50.11
N ARG A 561 42.04 3.54 50.61
CA ARG A 561 42.64 4.79 50.99
C ARG A 561 41.63 5.73 51.62
#